data_a96e71c982a43ccd5f12f6df80c0f666
#
_entry.id   a96e71c982a43ccd5f12f6df80c0f666
#
_cell.length_a   1.000
_cell.length_b   1.000
_cell.length_c   1.000
_cell.angle_alpha   90.00
_cell.angle_beta   90.00
_cell.angle_gamma   90.00
#
_symmetry.space_group_name_H-M   'P 1'
#
loop_
_entity.id
_entity.type
_entity.pdbx_description
1 polymer ?
#
loop_
_entity_poly.entity_id
_entity_poly.type
_entity_poly.pdbx_seq_one_letter_code
_entity_poly.pdbx_strand_id
1 'polypeptide(L)' 'DQPFMLNFRVDDFDFTVAKLRETGVRIDDQRMEEPYGKFAWVYDPEDNKIELWEPKDPSA' A
#
# COMPACT_ATOMS: atom_id res chain seq x y z
N ASP A 1 21.85 -0.40 10.19
CA ASP A 1 20.82 0.51 9.68
C ASP A 1 19.50 -0.18 9.66
N GLN A 2 18.50 0.54 10.10
CA GLN A 2 17.17 -0.01 10.11
C GLN A 2 16.48 0.33 8.81
N PRO A 3 15.82 -0.63 8.19
CA PRO A 3 15.04 -0.33 7.01
C PRO A 3 13.89 0.59 7.38
N PHE A 4 13.65 1.57 6.54
CA PHE A 4 12.50 2.43 6.72
C PHE A 4 11.32 1.81 6.01
N MET A 5 10.19 1.77 6.69
CA MET A 5 8.95 1.46 6.01
C MET A 5 8.30 2.79 5.64
N LEU A 6 8.28 3.06 4.35
CA LEU A 6 7.63 4.26 3.85
C LEU A 6 6.13 4.06 3.89
N ASN A 7 5.43 5.15 4.19
CA ASN A 7 3.99 5.12 4.30
C ASN A 7 3.42 6.13 3.32
N PHE A 8 2.63 5.66 2.36
CA PHE A 8 2.02 6.53 1.36
C PHE A 8 0.52 6.47 1.46
N ARG A 9 -0.09 7.63 1.59
CA ARG A 9 -1.52 7.76 1.53
C ARG A 9 -1.94 7.83 0.06
N VAL A 10 -2.95 7.04 -0.31
CA VAL A 10 -3.44 7.00 -1.69
C VAL A 10 -4.91 7.31 -1.71
N ASP A 11 -5.36 7.91 -2.81
CA ASP A 11 -6.77 8.27 -2.96
C ASP A 11 -7.59 7.14 -3.57
N ASP A 12 -6.97 6.35 -4.43
CA ASP A 12 -7.63 5.23 -5.06
C ASP A 12 -6.75 4.01 -4.87
N PHE A 13 -7.06 3.25 -3.84
CA PHE A 13 -6.25 2.12 -3.41
C PHE A 13 -6.18 1.05 -4.50
N ASP A 14 -7.34 0.66 -5.03
CA ASP A 14 -7.38 -0.42 -6.00
C ASP A 14 -6.65 -0.04 -7.28
N PHE A 15 -6.81 1.19 -7.73
CA PHE A 15 -6.12 1.68 -8.91
C PHE A 15 -4.60 1.68 -8.68
N THR A 16 -4.18 2.16 -7.52
CA THR A 16 -2.76 2.25 -7.22
C THR A 16 -2.13 0.87 -7.16
N VAL A 17 -2.79 -0.08 -6.51
CA VAL A 17 -2.28 -1.44 -6.42
C VAL A 17 -2.19 -2.08 -7.80
N ALA A 18 -3.22 -1.88 -8.63
CA ALA A 18 -3.20 -2.42 -9.98
C ALA A 18 -2.08 -1.85 -10.81
N LYS A 19 -1.83 -0.55 -10.69
CA LYS A 19 -0.74 0.10 -11.41
C LYS A 19 0.62 -0.46 -10.99
N LEU A 20 0.82 -0.62 -9.71
CA LEU A 20 2.08 -1.15 -9.21
C LEU A 20 2.28 -2.59 -9.68
N ARG A 21 1.22 -3.37 -9.72
CA ARG A 21 1.32 -4.73 -10.21
C ARG A 21 1.76 -4.76 -11.68
N GLU A 22 1.25 -3.83 -12.48
CA GLU A 22 1.64 -3.75 -13.88
C GLU A 22 3.12 -3.42 -14.05
N THR A 23 3.70 -2.68 -13.11
CA THR A 23 5.11 -2.32 -13.20
C THR A 23 6.04 -3.41 -12.71
N GLY A 24 5.49 -4.53 -12.24
CA GLY A 24 6.29 -5.64 -11.77
C GLY A 24 6.75 -5.51 -10.33
N VAL A 25 6.20 -4.56 -9.60
CA VAL A 25 6.51 -4.41 -8.19
C VAL A 25 5.96 -5.60 -7.41
N ARG A 26 6.76 -6.14 -6.50
CA ARG A 26 6.32 -7.24 -5.68
C ARG A 26 5.33 -6.74 -4.64
N ILE A 27 4.18 -7.37 -4.56
CA ILE A 27 3.12 -6.98 -3.65
C ILE A 27 2.96 -8.08 -2.62
N ASP A 28 2.93 -7.68 -1.34
CA ASP A 28 2.73 -8.63 -0.26
C ASP A 28 1.33 -9.22 -0.36
N ASP A 29 1.22 -10.51 -0.05
CA ASP A 29 -0.07 -11.18 -0.08
C ASP A 29 -1.00 -10.68 1.01
N GLN A 30 -0.44 -10.12 2.07
CA GLN A 30 -1.25 -9.64 3.17
C GLN A 30 -1.88 -8.31 2.83
N ARG A 31 -3.15 -8.21 3.13
CA ARG A 31 -3.89 -6.97 3.01
C ARG A 31 -4.73 -6.82 4.23
N MET A 32 -4.94 -5.58 4.64
CA MET A 32 -5.84 -5.29 5.75
C MET A 32 -6.88 -4.31 5.30
N GLU A 33 -8.12 -4.60 5.68
CA GLU A 33 -9.22 -3.67 5.45
C GLU A 33 -9.91 -3.48 6.78
N GLU A 34 -9.76 -2.26 7.30
CA GLU A 34 -10.35 -1.88 8.56
C GLU A 34 -11.46 -0.88 8.33
N PRO A 35 -12.33 -0.65 9.32
CA PRO A 35 -13.38 0.35 9.16
C PRO A 35 -12.85 1.74 8.83
N TYR A 36 -11.61 2.03 9.20
CA TYR A 36 -11.03 3.35 8.99
C TYR A 36 -10.09 3.42 7.79
N GLY A 37 -9.81 2.30 7.12
CA GLY A 37 -8.96 2.37 5.96
C GLY A 37 -8.56 1.03 5.40
N LYS A 38 -7.92 1.07 4.24
CA LYS A 38 -7.37 -0.10 3.59
C LYS A 38 -5.86 0.00 3.59
N PHE A 39 -5.20 -1.13 3.77
CA PHE A 39 -3.74 -1.20 3.84
C PHE A 39 -3.21 -2.30 2.95
N ALA A 40 -2.11 -2.03 2.28
CA ALA A 40 -1.37 -3.03 1.53
C ALA A 40 0.10 -2.72 1.63
N TRP A 41 0.93 -3.73 1.40
CA TRP A 41 2.38 -3.57 1.48
C TRP A 41 2.99 -4.02 0.16
N VAL A 42 3.96 -3.23 -0.32
CA VAL A 42 4.69 -3.56 -1.53
C VAL A 42 6.17 -3.45 -1.24
N TYR A 43 6.98 -4.01 -2.12
CA TYR A 43 8.43 -4.00 -1.96
C TYR A 43 9.05 -3.37 -3.20
N ASP A 44 9.97 -2.42 -2.97
CA ASP A 44 10.67 -1.81 -4.10
C ASP A 44 11.79 -2.74 -4.58
N PRO A 45 12.50 -2.39 -5.68
CA PRO A 45 13.55 -3.25 -6.20
C PRO A 45 14.69 -3.51 -5.20
N GLU A 46 14.85 -2.62 -4.22
CA GLU A 46 15.86 -2.80 -3.18
C GLU A 46 15.32 -3.53 -1.96
N ASP A 47 14.11 -4.07 -2.09
CA ASP A 47 13.47 -4.85 -1.05
C ASP A 47 13.06 -4.03 0.16
N ASN A 48 12.86 -2.74 -0.01
CA ASN A 48 12.30 -1.91 1.05
C ASN A 48 10.78 -2.06 1.07
N LYS A 49 10.23 -2.21 2.25
CA LYS A 49 8.80 -2.39 2.41
C LYS A 49 8.11 -1.03 2.44
N ILE A 50 7.05 -0.91 1.65
CA ILE A 50 6.29 0.32 1.53
C ILE A 50 4.85 0.02 1.88
N GLU A 51 4.29 0.81 2.79
CA GLU A 51 2.89 0.67 3.17
C GLU A 51 2.04 1.66 2.37
N LEU A 52 1.01 1.14 1.72
CA LEU A 52 0.03 1.95 1.02
C LEU A 52 -1.23 2.00 1.87
N TRP A 53 -1.80 3.18 1.99
CA TRP A 53 -2.93 3.37 2.88
C TRP A 53 -3.96 4.28 2.24
N GLU A 54 -5.20 3.82 2.19
CA GLU A 54 -6.33 4.64 1.77
C GLU A 54 -7.27 4.80 2.94
N PRO A 55 -7.36 6.00 3.51
CA PRO A 55 -8.29 6.21 4.61
C PRO A 55 -9.73 6.16 4.12
N LYS A 56 -10.60 5.57 4.91
CA LYS A 56 -12.02 5.60 4.64
C LYS A 56 -12.60 6.78 5.38
N ASP A 57 -13.38 7.57 4.67
CA ASP A 57 -14.04 8.73 5.25
C ASP A 57 -15.35 8.25 5.88
N PRO A 58 -15.46 8.29 7.21
CA PRO A 58 -16.69 7.79 7.85
C PRO A 58 -17.89 8.67 7.58
N SER A 59 -17.67 9.87 7.08
CA SER A 59 -18.79 10.78 6.79
C SER A 59 -19.28 10.65 5.37
N ALA A 60 -18.59 9.87 4.55
CA ALA A 60 -18.97 9.72 3.15
C ALA A 60 -20.15 8.77 3.00
#